data_82664e9c6e6fb4e0c57a8e498c412c31
#
_entry.id   82664e9c6e6fb4e0c57a8e498c412c31
#
_cell.length_a   1.000
_cell.length_b   1.000
_cell.length_c   1.000
_cell.angle_alpha   90.00
_cell.angle_beta   90.00
_cell.angle_gamma   90.00
#
_symmetry.space_group_name_H-M   'P 1'
#
loop_
_entity.id
_entity.type
_entity.pdbx_description
1 polymer ?
#
loop_
_entity_poly.entity_id
_entity_poly.type
_entity_poly.pdbx_seq_one_letter_code
_entity_poly.pdbx_strand_id
1 'polypeptide(L)'
;MAFCEKILVPRVLCDXIFYIEDNEFAIPVGEIPVPPGSEISGVVTVTVLECNPRIDLELNAIFADLVFMIQKELVIEPPEGEGLPIPLEFGFRFDSTVQFRKCTPLEMQAINPXFLEDVVCHVVYVFGLDEVTVNPSTVDPVTGELLNDATIDEELTIQIKLKLLQDRQLIMSLCDPTQGVDIDIETPNNG
;
A
#
# COMPACT_ATOMS: atom_id res chain seq x y z
N MET A 1 44.55 -22.44 -4.41
CA MET A 1 43.95 -21.13 -4.71
C MET A 1 42.70 -20.95 -3.90
N ALA A 2 42.67 -19.93 -3.07
CA ALA A 2 41.51 -19.60 -2.26
C ALA A 2 40.55 -18.74 -3.08
N PHE A 3 39.32 -19.20 -3.22
CA PHE A 3 38.28 -18.43 -3.92
C PHE A 3 37.49 -17.61 -2.90
N CYS A 4 37.66 -16.31 -2.96
CA CYS A 4 36.84 -15.39 -2.19
C CYS A 4 35.67 -14.93 -3.05
N GLU A 5 34.46 -15.31 -2.69
CA GLU A 5 33.26 -14.83 -3.37
C GLU A 5 32.69 -13.64 -2.65
N LYS A 6 32.38 -12.58 -3.41
CA LYS A 6 31.63 -11.46 -2.92
C LYS A 6 30.14 -11.78 -3.07
N ILE A 7 29.43 -11.80 -1.96
CA ILE A 7 28.00 -12.05 -1.97
C ILE A 7 27.29 -10.75 -1.62
N LEU A 8 26.29 -10.38 -2.41
CA LEU A 8 25.42 -9.25 -2.09
C LEU A 8 24.29 -9.77 -1.20
N VAL A 9 24.20 -9.20 0.00
CA VAL A 9 23.17 -9.58 0.96
C VAL A 9 22.33 -8.35 1.27
N PRO A 10 21.01 -8.40 1.06
CA PRO A 10 20.16 -7.27 1.41
C PRO A 10 20.07 -7.11 2.93
N ARG A 11 20.37 -5.91 3.39
CA ARG A 11 20.20 -5.53 4.79
C ARG A 11 18.85 -4.84 4.95
N VAL A 12 18.05 -5.28 5.89
CA VAL A 12 16.79 -4.61 6.23
C VAL A 12 17.11 -3.39 7.09
N LEU A 13 16.80 -2.21 6.58
CA LEU A 13 16.95 -0.95 7.31
C LEU A 13 15.70 -0.63 8.12
N CYS A 14 14.53 -0.78 7.52
CA CYS A 14 13.22 -0.47 8.12
C CYS A 14 12.22 -1.57 7.75
N ASP A 15 11.31 -1.83 8.66
CA ASP A 15 10.23 -2.81 8.45
C ASP A 15 9.00 -2.34 9.24
N UNK A 16 7.87 -2.09 8.56
CA UNK A 16 6.74 -1.69 9.18
C UNK A 16 5.56 -2.16 8.46
N ILE A 17 4.57 -2.19 9.19
CA ILE A 17 3.23 -2.39 8.62
C ILE A 17 2.48 -1.07 8.77
N PHE A 18 1.81 -0.64 7.71
CA PHE A 18 1.08 0.62 7.68
C PHE A 18 -0.38 0.37 7.35
N TYR A 19 -1.24 1.21 7.91
CA TYR A 19 -2.68 1.25 7.65
C TYR A 19 -3.00 2.63 7.09
N ILE A 20 -3.54 2.66 5.89
CA ILE A 20 -3.85 3.90 5.16
C ILE A 20 -5.35 3.89 4.91
N GLU A 21 -6.03 4.96 5.31
CA GLU A 21 -7.48 5.08 5.15
C GLU A 21 -7.82 6.02 4.01
N ASP A 22 -8.80 5.65 3.22
CA ASP A 22 -9.39 6.46 2.18
C ASP A 22 -10.91 6.28 2.24
N ASN A 23 -11.59 7.30 2.73
CA ASN A 23 -13.04 7.24 2.95
C ASN A 23 -13.73 8.24 2.03
N GLU A 24 -14.71 7.76 1.28
CA GLU A 24 -15.50 8.60 0.39
C GLU A 24 -17.00 8.41 0.68
N PHE A 25 -17.74 9.49 0.63
CA PHE A 25 -19.15 9.49 0.97
C PHE A 25 -19.99 10.10 -0.16
N ALA A 26 -21.22 9.61 -0.30
CA ALA A 26 -22.18 10.07 -1.27
C ALA A 26 -21.68 9.99 -2.72
N ILE A 27 -20.95 8.91 -3.06
CA ILE A 27 -20.50 8.65 -4.43
C ILE A 27 -21.74 8.33 -5.27
N PRO A 28 -22.04 9.07 -6.36
CA PRO A 28 -23.24 8.81 -7.12
C PRO A 28 -23.16 7.50 -7.91
N VAL A 29 -24.22 6.70 -7.84
CA VAL A 29 -24.34 5.45 -8.61
C VAL A 29 -24.72 5.76 -10.07
N GLY A 30 -25.36 6.89 -10.31
CA GLY A 30 -25.90 7.27 -11.62
C GLY A 30 -27.42 7.32 -11.59
N GLU A 31 -28.01 7.61 -12.73
CA GLU A 31 -29.47 7.77 -12.86
C GLU A 31 -30.21 6.41 -12.93
N ILE A 32 -29.81 5.47 -12.10
CA ILE A 32 -30.41 4.15 -12.03
C ILE A 32 -31.16 4.03 -10.70
N PRO A 33 -32.46 3.71 -10.73
CA PRO A 33 -33.20 3.51 -9.49
C PRO A 33 -32.65 2.33 -8.69
N VAL A 34 -32.29 2.59 -7.43
CA VAL A 34 -31.84 1.57 -6.49
C VAL A 34 -32.88 1.50 -5.38
N PRO A 35 -33.67 0.43 -5.29
CA PRO A 35 -34.76 0.35 -4.30
C PRO A 35 -34.24 0.19 -2.86
N PRO A 36 -35.03 0.60 -1.88
CA PRO A 36 -34.69 0.35 -0.45
C PRO A 36 -34.51 -1.15 -0.19
N GLY A 37 -33.54 -1.48 0.65
CA GLY A 37 -33.24 -2.86 0.96
C GLY A 37 -32.24 -3.53 0.01
N SER A 38 -31.72 -2.78 -0.97
CA SER A 38 -30.63 -3.28 -1.83
C SER A 38 -29.39 -3.52 -1.00
N GLU A 39 -28.64 -4.57 -1.35
CA GLU A 39 -27.36 -4.90 -0.74
C GLU A 39 -26.24 -4.64 -1.74
N ILE A 40 -25.04 -4.36 -1.25
CA ILE A 40 -23.88 -4.16 -2.10
C ILE A 40 -22.76 -5.09 -1.64
N SER A 41 -22.07 -5.67 -2.62
CA SER A 41 -20.93 -6.57 -2.38
C SER A 41 -19.92 -6.38 -3.49
N GLY A 42 -18.70 -6.86 -3.27
CA GLY A 42 -17.70 -6.77 -4.33
C GLY A 42 -16.30 -7.08 -3.88
N VAL A 43 -15.36 -6.72 -4.74
CA VAL A 43 -13.94 -6.99 -4.54
C VAL A 43 -13.15 -5.70 -4.79
N VAL A 44 -12.21 -5.42 -3.88
CA VAL A 44 -11.23 -4.34 -4.07
C VAL A 44 -9.87 -4.96 -4.35
N THR A 45 -9.19 -4.45 -5.36
CA THR A 45 -7.82 -4.83 -5.69
C THR A 45 -6.92 -3.61 -5.55
N VAL A 46 -5.89 -3.73 -4.72
CA VAL A 46 -4.92 -2.65 -4.46
C VAL A 46 -3.58 -3.08 -5.03
N THR A 47 -3.03 -2.27 -5.94
CA THR A 47 -1.72 -2.50 -6.54
C THR A 47 -0.82 -1.31 -6.22
N VAL A 48 0.40 -1.58 -5.75
CA VAL A 48 1.39 -0.51 -5.53
C VAL A 48 2.11 -0.27 -6.85
N LEU A 49 2.00 0.94 -7.38
CA LEU A 49 2.69 1.36 -8.60
C LEU A 49 4.09 1.89 -8.31
N GLU A 50 4.22 2.66 -7.20
CA GLU A 50 5.49 3.25 -6.82
C GLU A 50 5.65 3.21 -5.29
N CYS A 51 6.89 3.03 -4.86
CA CYS A 51 7.28 3.16 -3.46
C CYS A 51 8.66 3.82 -3.44
N ASN A 52 8.69 5.11 -3.10
CA ASN A 52 9.88 5.94 -3.18
C ASN A 52 10.31 6.37 -1.77
N PRO A 53 11.42 5.82 -1.24
CA PRO A 53 11.89 6.24 0.08
C PRO A 53 12.53 7.62 0.02
N ARG A 54 12.29 8.44 1.03
CA ARG A 54 12.94 9.73 1.17
C ARG A 54 13.25 10.07 2.62
N ILE A 55 14.25 10.92 2.81
CA ILE A 55 14.62 11.43 4.12
C ILE A 55 14.14 12.87 4.25
N ASP A 56 13.54 13.16 5.38
CA ASP A 56 13.25 14.54 5.79
C ASP A 56 14.27 14.90 6.87
N LEU A 57 15.20 15.79 6.52
CA LEU A 57 16.27 16.19 7.43
C LEU A 57 15.78 17.09 8.56
N GLU A 58 14.73 17.87 8.32
CA GLU A 58 14.15 18.74 9.35
C GLU A 58 13.45 17.93 10.44
N LEU A 59 12.73 16.90 10.01
CA LEU A 59 12.03 16.01 10.93
C LEU A 59 12.91 14.87 11.45
N ASN A 60 14.10 14.69 10.87
CA ASN A 60 14.99 13.57 11.13
C ASN A 60 14.24 12.23 11.01
N ALA A 61 13.55 12.08 9.90
CA ALA A 61 12.63 10.95 9.68
C ALA A 61 12.76 10.38 8.27
N ILE A 62 12.43 9.11 8.14
CA ILE A 62 12.39 8.41 6.85
C ILE A 62 10.92 8.18 6.48
N PHE A 63 10.58 8.54 5.26
CA PHE A 63 9.25 8.37 4.69
C PHE A 63 9.32 7.48 3.46
N ALA A 64 8.18 6.92 3.08
CA ALA A 64 7.99 6.36 1.75
C ALA A 64 6.78 7.03 1.12
N ASP A 65 6.96 7.57 -0.07
CA ASP A 65 5.88 8.11 -0.88
C ASP A 65 5.37 6.98 -1.77
N LEU A 66 4.09 6.70 -1.66
CA LEU A 66 3.43 5.55 -2.27
C LEU A 66 2.42 6.01 -3.31
N VAL A 67 2.36 5.29 -4.42
CA VAL A 67 1.33 5.47 -5.42
C VAL A 67 0.61 4.14 -5.61
N PHE A 68 -0.70 4.16 -5.44
CA PHE A 68 -1.55 2.97 -5.60
C PHE A 68 -2.43 3.09 -6.82
N MET A 69 -2.75 1.97 -7.44
CA MET A 69 -3.91 1.80 -8.31
C MET A 69 -4.93 0.99 -7.54
N ILE A 70 -6.10 1.55 -7.36
CA ILE A 70 -7.21 0.88 -6.67
C ILE A 70 -8.27 0.57 -7.73
N GLN A 71 -8.69 -0.68 -7.79
CA GLN A 71 -9.72 -1.14 -8.71
C GLN A 71 -10.82 -1.82 -7.90
N LYS A 72 -12.06 -1.43 -8.15
CA LYS A 72 -13.23 -1.97 -7.45
C LYS A 72 -14.22 -2.54 -8.45
N GLU A 73 -14.66 -3.74 -8.17
CA GLU A 73 -15.73 -4.41 -8.91
C GLU A 73 -16.83 -4.69 -7.90
N LEU A 74 -17.90 -3.90 -7.95
CA LEU A 74 -19.00 -3.96 -7.00
C LEU A 74 -20.28 -4.36 -7.72
N VAL A 75 -21.21 -4.96 -6.99
CA VAL A 75 -22.54 -5.29 -7.50
C VAL A 75 -23.57 -4.86 -6.48
N ILE A 76 -24.53 -4.04 -6.88
CA ILE A 76 -25.70 -3.72 -6.07
C ILE A 76 -26.78 -4.74 -6.44
N GLU A 77 -27.28 -5.47 -5.45
CA GLU A 77 -28.32 -6.47 -5.61
C GLU A 77 -29.63 -5.94 -5.02
N PRO A 78 -30.61 -5.59 -5.89
CA PRO A 78 -31.94 -5.19 -5.40
C PRO A 78 -32.66 -6.36 -4.70
N PRO A 79 -33.64 -6.07 -3.85
CA PRO A 79 -34.46 -7.13 -3.27
C PRO A 79 -35.12 -7.99 -4.34
N GLU A 80 -35.43 -9.25 -3.98
CA GLU A 80 -36.02 -10.22 -4.90
C GLU A 80 -37.28 -9.67 -5.58
N GLY A 81 -37.28 -9.64 -6.91
CA GLY A 81 -38.36 -9.15 -7.72
C GLY A 81 -38.39 -7.65 -8.01
N GLU A 82 -37.43 -6.89 -7.43
CA GLU A 82 -37.39 -5.42 -7.56
C GLU A 82 -36.34 -4.89 -8.54
N GLY A 83 -35.75 -5.75 -9.34
CA GLY A 83 -34.80 -5.33 -10.38
C GLY A 83 -33.73 -6.35 -10.67
N LEU A 84 -32.77 -5.96 -11.48
CA LEU A 84 -31.61 -6.78 -11.83
C LEU A 84 -30.37 -6.25 -11.12
N PRO A 85 -29.37 -7.12 -10.87
CA PRO A 85 -28.11 -6.65 -10.29
C PRO A 85 -27.45 -5.55 -11.11
N ILE A 86 -26.91 -4.56 -10.43
CA ILE A 86 -26.26 -3.39 -11.05
C ILE A 86 -24.75 -3.50 -10.83
N PRO A 87 -23.97 -3.84 -11.86
CA PRO A 87 -22.53 -3.89 -11.72
C PRO A 87 -21.93 -2.49 -11.79
N LEU A 88 -20.93 -2.24 -10.93
CA LEU A 88 -20.20 -0.97 -10.88
C LEU A 88 -18.71 -1.28 -10.90
N GLU A 89 -17.97 -0.56 -11.74
CA GLU A 89 -16.53 -0.69 -11.83
C GLU A 89 -15.88 0.68 -11.67
N PHE A 90 -14.91 0.76 -10.76
CA PHE A 90 -14.15 1.99 -10.51
C PHE A 90 -12.67 1.68 -10.56
N GLY A 91 -11.91 2.63 -11.07
CA GLY A 91 -10.45 2.56 -11.00
C GLY A 91 -9.90 3.95 -10.76
N PHE A 92 -9.03 4.10 -9.77
CA PHE A 92 -8.44 5.40 -9.48
C PHE A 92 -7.04 5.27 -8.91
N ARG A 93 -6.27 6.33 -9.10
CA ARG A 93 -4.92 6.46 -8.55
C ARG A 93 -5.03 7.17 -7.20
N PHE A 94 -4.30 6.65 -6.21
CA PHE A 94 -4.30 7.20 -4.86
C PHE A 94 -2.85 7.37 -4.40
N ASP A 95 -2.50 8.55 -3.94
CA ASP A 95 -1.15 8.87 -3.47
C ASP A 95 -1.17 9.00 -1.95
N SER A 96 -0.16 8.45 -1.29
CA SER A 96 -0.05 8.52 0.17
C SER A 96 1.41 8.56 0.60
N THR A 97 1.66 9.04 1.81
CA THR A 97 2.99 9.07 2.41
C THR A 97 2.94 8.41 3.78
N VAL A 98 3.87 7.49 4.03
CA VAL A 98 3.98 6.82 5.33
C VAL A 98 5.34 7.12 5.96
N GLN A 99 5.37 7.23 7.29
CA GLN A 99 6.59 7.49 8.05
C GLN A 99 7.06 6.22 8.76
N PHE A 100 8.31 5.84 8.55
CA PHE A 100 8.92 4.75 9.29
C PHE A 100 9.34 5.27 10.66
N ARG A 101 8.76 4.71 11.71
CA ARG A 101 9.04 5.11 13.10
C ARG A 101 10.18 4.32 13.73
N LYS A 102 10.50 3.17 13.16
CA LYS A 102 11.56 2.30 13.68
C LYS A 102 12.45 1.83 12.53
N CYS A 103 13.65 2.39 12.47
CA CYS A 103 14.67 2.00 11.51
C CYS A 103 15.99 1.85 12.26
N THR A 104 16.67 0.74 12.04
CA THR A 104 17.91 0.43 12.76
C THR A 104 18.97 1.55 12.70
N PRO A 105 19.15 2.25 11.56
CA PRO A 105 20.14 3.32 11.52
C PRO A 105 19.73 4.62 12.20
N LEU A 106 18.45 4.87 12.41
CA LEU A 106 17.98 6.09 13.07
C LEU A 106 18.40 6.16 14.54
N GLU A 107 18.66 5.02 15.14
CA GLU A 107 19.12 4.94 16.53
C GLU A 107 20.60 5.22 16.68
N MET A 108 21.38 5.23 15.60
CA MET A 108 22.82 5.19 15.66
C MET A 108 23.56 6.41 15.11
N GLN A 109 22.97 7.18 14.19
CA GLN A 109 23.67 8.29 13.54
C GLN A 109 22.70 9.36 13.02
N ALA A 110 23.22 10.58 12.85
CA ALA A 110 22.50 11.61 12.13
C ALA A 110 22.20 11.13 10.70
N ILE A 111 20.99 11.33 10.25
CA ILE A 111 20.58 10.91 8.92
C ILE A 111 21.37 11.69 7.88
N ASN A 112 22.04 10.97 6.98
CA ASN A 112 22.80 11.52 5.86
C ASN A 112 22.01 11.22 4.59
N PRO A 113 21.86 12.19 3.66
CA PRO A 113 21.24 11.93 2.36
C PRO A 113 21.76 10.70 1.60
N UNK A 114 22.76 10.48 1.71
CA UNK A 114 23.37 9.38 1.23
C UNK A 114 22.96 8.11 1.71
N PHE A 115 22.41 8.24 2.76
CA PHE A 115 21.89 7.02 3.39
C PHE A 115 20.93 6.24 2.49
N LEU A 116 20.15 6.94 1.68
CA LEU A 116 19.21 6.30 0.76
C LEU A 116 19.82 5.89 -0.58
N GLU A 117 21.10 6.15 -0.81
CA GLU A 117 21.76 5.60 -1.99
C GLU A 117 21.68 4.06 -1.93
N ASP A 118 21.26 3.45 -3.02
CA ASP A 118 21.10 2.01 -3.16
C ASP A 118 20.04 1.40 -2.20
N VAL A 119 19.14 2.23 -1.65
CA VAL A 119 18.03 1.74 -0.85
C VAL A 119 16.81 1.52 -1.74
N VAL A 120 16.24 0.34 -1.64
CA VAL A 120 15.05 -0.06 -2.39
C VAL A 120 13.89 -0.25 -1.43
N CYS A 121 12.75 0.30 -1.80
CA CYS A 121 11.50 0.03 -1.09
C CYS A 121 10.91 -1.28 -1.61
N HIS A 122 10.77 -2.26 -0.73
CA HIS A 122 10.23 -3.57 -1.05
C HIS A 122 8.85 -3.73 -0.44
N VAL A 123 7.86 -3.97 -1.28
CA VAL A 123 6.49 -4.25 -0.85
C VAL A 123 6.39 -5.75 -0.56
N VAL A 124 6.21 -6.10 0.71
CA VAL A 124 6.09 -7.51 1.11
C VAL A 124 4.67 -8.02 0.79
N TYR A 125 3.67 -7.23 1.14
CA TYR A 125 2.28 -7.47 0.76
C TYR A 125 1.49 -6.17 0.81
N VAL A 126 0.38 -6.16 0.10
CA VAL A 126 -0.63 -5.09 0.15
C VAL A 126 -2.00 -5.71 -0.06
N PHE A 127 -2.99 -5.25 0.67
CA PHE A 127 -4.38 -5.59 0.41
C PHE A 127 -5.30 -4.50 0.95
N GLY A 128 -6.50 -4.42 0.39
CA GLY A 128 -7.54 -3.50 0.82
C GLY A 128 -8.67 -4.22 1.54
N LEU A 129 -9.18 -3.58 2.58
CA LEU A 129 -10.43 -3.95 3.23
C LEU A 129 -11.41 -2.82 2.94
N ASP A 130 -12.48 -3.13 2.24
CA ASP A 130 -13.44 -2.13 1.77
C ASP A 130 -14.80 -2.40 2.40
N GLU A 131 -15.30 -1.46 3.19
CA GLU A 131 -16.65 -1.50 3.73
C GLU A 131 -17.50 -0.54 2.91
N VAL A 132 -18.51 -1.09 2.24
CA VAL A 132 -19.33 -0.34 1.31
C VAL A 132 -20.79 -0.40 1.75
N THR A 133 -21.46 0.74 1.72
CA THR A 133 -22.88 0.84 2.05
C THR A 133 -23.60 1.57 0.91
N VAL A 134 -24.74 1.05 0.47
CA VAL A 134 -25.54 1.70 -0.54
C VAL A 134 -26.69 2.47 0.11
N ASN A 135 -26.84 3.73 -0.30
CA ASN A 135 -27.97 4.58 0.08
C ASN A 135 -28.97 4.57 -1.10
N PRO A 136 -30.16 4.06 -0.90
CA PRO A 136 -31.10 3.89 -2.03
C PRO A 136 -31.60 5.21 -2.60
N SER A 137 -32.04 5.17 -3.84
CA SER A 137 -32.68 6.31 -4.50
C SER A 137 -34.06 6.57 -3.88
N THR A 138 -34.52 7.80 -4.03
CA THR A 138 -35.88 8.14 -3.64
C THR A 138 -36.70 8.48 -4.90
N VAL A 139 -37.91 7.98 -4.94
CA VAL A 139 -38.83 8.24 -6.06
C VAL A 139 -40.11 8.88 -5.55
N ASP A 140 -40.72 9.69 -6.38
CA ASP A 140 -42.05 10.25 -6.12
C ASP A 140 -43.07 9.11 -6.09
N PRO A 141 -43.80 8.91 -5.00
CA PRO A 141 -44.72 7.79 -4.90
C PRO A 141 -45.96 7.91 -5.83
N VAL A 142 -46.19 9.09 -6.39
CA VAL A 142 -47.34 9.33 -7.29
C VAL A 142 -46.93 9.21 -8.75
N THR A 143 -45.83 9.87 -9.13
CA THR A 143 -45.37 9.90 -10.52
C THR A 143 -44.35 8.81 -10.85
N GLY A 144 -43.67 8.27 -9.85
CA GLY A 144 -42.56 7.33 -10.07
C GLY A 144 -41.26 7.99 -10.52
N GLU A 145 -41.23 9.32 -10.55
CA GLU A 145 -40.04 10.07 -10.99
C GLU A 145 -38.93 9.99 -9.89
N LEU A 146 -37.71 9.89 -10.38
CA LEU A 146 -36.53 9.86 -9.48
C LEU A 146 -36.34 11.26 -8.85
N LEU A 147 -36.42 11.32 -7.51
CA LEU A 147 -36.22 12.55 -6.77
C LEU A 147 -34.77 12.76 -6.34
N ASN A 148 -34.12 11.68 -5.89
CA ASN A 148 -32.71 11.70 -5.55
C ASN A 148 -32.04 10.42 -6.05
N ASP A 149 -30.85 10.55 -6.60
CA ASP A 149 -30.04 9.43 -7.04
C ASP A 149 -29.53 8.60 -5.87
N ALA A 150 -29.29 7.33 -6.10
CA ALA A 150 -28.64 6.47 -5.13
C ALA A 150 -27.16 6.86 -5.00
N THR A 151 -26.62 6.68 -3.81
CA THR A 151 -25.20 6.92 -3.55
C THR A 151 -24.58 5.74 -2.80
N ILE A 152 -23.25 5.69 -2.84
CA ILE A 152 -22.45 4.71 -2.09
C ILE A 152 -21.59 5.49 -1.11
N ASP A 153 -21.52 4.98 0.12
CA ASP A 153 -20.52 5.40 1.09
C ASP A 153 -19.51 4.28 1.22
N GLU A 154 -18.22 4.60 1.20
CA GLU A 154 -17.18 3.60 1.32
C GLU A 154 -16.09 4.00 2.30
N GLU A 155 -15.60 3.01 3.03
CA GLU A 155 -14.49 3.14 3.97
C GLU A 155 -13.43 2.11 3.58
N LEU A 156 -12.37 2.58 2.92
CA LEU A 156 -11.29 1.72 2.47
C LEU A 156 -10.11 1.82 3.42
N THR A 157 -9.65 0.68 3.92
CA THR A 157 -8.40 0.58 4.67
C THR A 157 -7.40 -0.24 3.87
N ILE A 158 -6.28 0.35 3.51
CA ILE A 158 -5.18 -0.34 2.84
C ILE A 158 -4.17 -0.77 3.91
N GLN A 159 -3.92 -2.07 4.01
CA GLN A 159 -2.85 -2.59 4.85
C GLN A 159 -1.66 -2.94 3.97
N ILE A 160 -0.51 -2.36 4.27
CA ILE A 160 0.70 -2.60 3.48
C ILE A 160 1.90 -2.86 4.39
N LYS A 161 2.68 -3.87 4.05
CA LYS A 161 3.94 -4.14 4.72
C LYS A 161 5.09 -3.76 3.80
N LEU A 162 5.92 -2.83 4.28
CA LEU A 162 7.08 -2.33 3.52
C LEU A 162 8.37 -2.66 4.24
N LYS A 163 9.41 -2.92 3.46
CA LYS A 163 10.79 -3.00 3.94
C LYS A 163 11.66 -2.09 3.11
N LEU A 164 12.53 -1.35 3.77
CA LEU A 164 13.61 -0.66 3.09
C LEU A 164 14.84 -1.57 3.14
N LEU A 165 15.35 -1.93 1.97
CA LEU A 165 16.47 -2.85 1.81
C LEU A 165 17.65 -2.09 1.20
N GLN A 166 18.85 -2.36 1.72
CA GLN A 166 20.10 -1.84 1.17
C GLN A 166 21.01 -3.02 0.89
N ASP A 167 21.52 -3.08 -0.32
CA ASP A 167 22.48 -4.14 -0.66
C ASP A 167 23.84 -3.85 -0.03
N ARG A 168 24.34 -4.82 0.71
CA ARG A 168 25.70 -4.78 1.25
C ARG A 168 26.51 -5.91 0.66
N GLN A 169 27.74 -5.60 0.32
CA GLN A 169 28.71 -6.62 -0.07
C GLN A 169 29.26 -7.31 1.17
N LEU A 170 29.03 -8.60 1.29
CA LEU A 170 29.71 -9.44 2.25
C LEU A 170 30.82 -10.20 1.52
N ILE A 171 32.05 -10.03 2.01
CA ILE A 171 33.16 -10.82 1.51
C ILE A 171 33.25 -12.06 2.38
N MET A 172 32.85 -13.21 1.83
CA MET A 172 32.99 -14.49 2.53
C MET A 172 34.29 -15.16 2.08
N SER A 173 35.22 -15.31 3.01
CA SER A 173 36.41 -16.09 2.75
C SER A 173 36.10 -17.56 3.02
N LEU A 174 35.82 -18.31 1.96
CA LEU A 174 35.60 -19.75 2.03
C LEU A 174 36.94 -20.55 1.95
N CYS A 175 38.03 -19.88 2.34
CA CYS A 175 39.35 -20.36 1.91
C CYS A 175 40.01 -21.38 2.84
N ASP A 176 39.48 -21.62 4.02
CA ASP A 176 40.07 -22.61 4.91
C ASP A 176 38.99 -23.21 5.84
N PRO A 177 38.56 -24.42 5.58
CA PRO A 177 37.57 -25.08 6.43
C PRO A 177 38.05 -25.37 7.87
N THR A 178 39.33 -25.18 8.14
CA THR A 178 39.88 -25.44 9.49
C THR A 178 39.94 -24.19 10.38
N GLN A 179 39.71 -22.98 9.83
CA GLN A 179 39.85 -21.74 10.60
C GLN A 179 38.54 -21.00 10.87
N GLY A 180 37.42 -21.54 10.49
CA GLY A 180 36.12 -20.88 10.68
C GLY A 180 35.88 -19.76 9.64
N VAL A 181 34.68 -19.28 9.61
CA VAL A 181 34.26 -18.23 8.67
C VAL A 181 34.56 -16.87 9.30
N ASP A 182 35.60 -16.19 8.83
CA ASP A 182 35.82 -14.79 9.16
C ASP A 182 34.94 -13.93 8.24
N ILE A 183 33.95 -13.30 8.82
CA ILE A 183 33.09 -12.39 8.09
C ILE A 183 33.64 -10.95 8.26
N ASP A 184 34.33 -10.47 7.23
CA ASP A 184 34.77 -9.07 7.20
C ASP A 184 33.66 -8.21 6.64
N ILE A 185 33.01 -7.46 7.48
CA ILE A 185 32.02 -6.48 7.05
C ILE A 185 32.79 -5.19 6.69
N GLU A 186 32.97 -4.97 5.37
CA GLU A 186 33.50 -3.68 4.91
C GLU A 186 32.40 -2.64 5.03
N THR A 187 32.56 -1.73 5.98
CA THR A 187 31.76 -0.51 5.97
C THR A 187 32.23 0.36 4.79
N PRO A 188 31.33 0.96 4.03
CA PRO A 188 31.75 1.84 2.95
C PRO A 188 32.59 2.99 3.52
N ASN A 189 33.78 3.16 2.98
CA ASN A 189 34.63 4.28 3.33
C ASN A 189 33.92 5.59 2.94
N ASN A 190 33.51 6.33 3.93
CA ASN A 190 33.11 7.71 3.73
C ASN A 190 34.38 8.52 3.44
N GLY A 191 34.72 8.62 2.15
CA GLY A 191 35.73 9.56 1.69
C GLY A 191 35.14 10.94 1.48
#